data_eabb99f78c2796e83302213d097411a7
#
_entry.id   eabb99f78c2796e83302213d097411a7
#
_cell.length_a   1.000
_cell.length_b   1.000
_cell.length_c   1.000
_cell.angle_alpha   90.00
_cell.angle_beta   90.00
_cell.angle_gamma   90.00
#
_symmetry.space_group_name_H-M   'P 1'
#
loop_
_entity.id
_entity.type
_entity.pdbx_description
1 polymer ?
#
loop_
_entity_poly.entity_id
_entity_poly.type
_entity_poly.pdbx_seq_one_letter_code
_entity_poly.pdbx_strand_id
1 'polypeptide(L)'
;LELERGDIILVVFGIGSSGKTSLIRALLKRIVGDVSPEMGSTKTKESFRLKLKGLARGIRIIDTPGILEAGKEGREREKSALIQARKADLMLVVIEGDLRSAETKTIRNLSNLGKRLLIILNKIDLRGENEEKRLLHVLNSRCNDFVDQEDIICTSASPQTIALPGKKPYQPDPEINNLIRRLATILHEEGEELIADNILLQCSNLGKEGKRLLVKQRSQSAKRCIDKYGWLSSGVLILTPLPIIDMIAAAAVNAQMVIEIASIYGVEITKERAKSLALSVGKILATMGLVKGGVSLISST
;
A
#
# COMPACT_ATOMS: atom_id res chain seq x y z
N LEU A 1 -11.50 -6.43 12.80
CA LEU A 1 -10.71 -6.83 13.91
C LEU A 1 -9.71 -5.78 14.40
N GLU A 2 -9.56 -4.66 13.71
CA GLU A 2 -8.89 -3.44 14.18
C GLU A 2 -9.90 -2.39 14.68
N LEU A 3 -11.19 -2.71 14.68
CA LEU A 3 -12.29 -1.83 15.13
C LEU A 3 -12.27 -1.54 16.64
N GLU A 4 -11.54 -2.34 17.43
CA GLU A 4 -11.33 -2.12 18.88
C GLU A 4 -10.07 -1.29 19.19
N ARG A 5 -9.42 -0.70 18.19
CA ARG A 5 -8.28 0.15 18.45
C ARG A 5 -8.69 1.39 19.23
N GLY A 6 -8.24 1.47 20.47
CA GLY A 6 -8.35 2.68 21.27
C GLY A 6 -7.34 3.77 20.89
N ASP A 7 -6.26 3.46 20.15
CA ASP A 7 -5.11 4.36 19.96
C ASP A 7 -4.97 4.82 18.51
N ILE A 8 -4.57 6.09 18.32
CA ILE A 8 -4.20 6.65 17.00
C ILE A 8 -2.78 6.18 16.66
N ILE A 9 -2.57 5.62 15.49
CA ILE A 9 -1.27 5.11 15.04
C ILE A 9 -0.52 6.19 14.26
N LEU A 10 0.55 6.69 14.85
CA LEU A 10 1.47 7.65 14.26
C LEU A 10 2.75 6.91 13.84
N VAL A 11 3.05 6.90 12.56
CA VAL A 11 4.24 6.22 12.02
C VAL A 11 5.28 7.25 11.59
N VAL A 12 6.52 7.08 12.07
CA VAL A 12 7.63 7.99 11.78
C VAL A 12 8.54 7.35 10.75
N PHE A 13 8.63 7.98 9.60
CA PHE A 13 9.55 7.65 8.52
C PHE A 13 10.72 8.63 8.51
N GLY A 14 11.84 8.25 7.94
CA GLY A 14 12.95 9.16 7.77
C GLY A 14 13.91 8.69 6.70
N ILE A 15 14.53 9.65 6.09
CA ILE A 15 15.48 9.48 5.00
C ILE A 15 16.88 9.50 5.60
N GLY A 16 17.59 8.37 5.56
CA GLY A 16 18.94 8.27 6.11
C GLY A 16 19.03 8.62 7.60
N SER A 17 20.06 9.35 7.97
CA SER A 17 20.33 9.81 9.35
C SER A 17 19.54 11.05 9.76
N SER A 18 18.33 11.24 9.28
CA SER A 18 17.49 12.44 9.51
C SER A 18 17.12 12.73 10.98
N GLY A 19 17.45 11.84 11.91
CA GLY A 19 17.18 12.03 13.33
C GLY A 19 15.80 11.58 13.79
N LYS A 20 15.19 10.59 13.14
CA LYS A 20 13.89 9.98 13.55
C LYS A 20 13.83 9.63 15.03
N THR A 21 14.77 8.79 15.48
CA THR A 21 14.80 8.31 16.87
C THR A 21 15.03 9.47 17.86
N SER A 22 15.82 10.47 17.47
CA SER A 22 15.99 11.70 18.28
C SER A 22 14.68 12.48 18.38
N LEU A 23 13.95 12.61 17.26
CA LEU A 23 12.64 13.26 17.25
C LEU A 23 11.63 12.54 18.14
N ILE A 24 11.56 11.22 18.03
CA ILE A 24 10.67 10.40 18.86
C ILE A 24 11.02 10.58 20.34
N ARG A 25 12.32 10.52 20.70
CA ARG A 25 12.77 10.74 22.09
C ARG A 25 12.41 12.13 22.59
N ALA A 26 12.60 13.17 21.76
CA ALA A 26 12.25 14.54 22.10
C ALA A 26 10.74 14.70 22.32
N LEU A 27 9.90 14.12 21.44
CA LEU A 27 8.45 14.09 21.58
C LEU A 27 8.04 13.38 22.87
N LEU A 28 8.60 12.19 23.13
CA LEU A 28 8.33 11.42 24.34
C LEU A 28 8.69 12.24 25.59
N LYS A 29 9.90 12.80 25.67
CA LYS A 29 10.36 13.59 26.81
C LYS A 29 9.50 14.83 27.06
N ARG A 30 9.00 15.50 26.01
CA ARG A 30 8.23 16.74 26.12
C ARG A 30 6.76 16.51 26.45
N ILE A 31 6.17 15.43 25.92
CA ILE A 31 4.77 15.07 26.12
C ILE A 31 4.56 14.38 27.48
N VAL A 32 5.63 13.76 28.00
CA VAL A 32 5.57 12.86 29.13
C VAL A 32 5.93 13.58 30.43
N GLY A 33 4.95 14.21 31.03
CA GLY A 33 5.00 14.39 32.49
C GLY A 33 4.86 13.08 33.27
N ASP A 34 4.13 12.10 32.75
CA ASP A 34 3.80 10.82 33.39
C ASP A 34 3.57 9.73 32.32
N VAL A 35 4.61 9.09 31.81
CA VAL A 35 4.45 7.96 30.88
C VAL A 35 5.23 6.74 31.30
N SER A 36 4.52 5.62 31.41
CA SER A 36 5.11 4.29 31.35
C SER A 36 5.31 3.91 29.88
N PRO A 37 6.53 3.80 29.36
CA PRO A 37 6.76 3.24 28.04
C PRO A 37 6.47 1.74 28.10
N GLU A 38 5.35 1.29 27.55
CA GLU A 38 5.16 -0.12 27.24
C GLU A 38 6.09 -0.47 26.07
N MET A 39 7.29 -0.92 26.41
CA MET A 39 8.23 -1.49 25.45
C MET A 39 7.71 -2.85 24.98
N GLY A 40 7.03 -2.85 23.83
CA GLY A 40 6.81 -4.09 23.08
C GLY A 40 8.11 -4.48 22.40
N SER A 41 8.90 -5.37 23.01
CA SER A 41 10.15 -5.86 22.44
C SER A 41 9.90 -6.82 21.29
N THR A 42 9.78 -6.30 20.08
CA THR A 42 10.04 -7.07 18.87
C THR A 42 11.30 -6.47 18.22
N LYS A 43 12.31 -7.29 17.95
CA LYS A 43 13.68 -6.94 17.51
C LYS A 43 13.80 -6.07 16.25
N THR A 44 12.69 -5.56 15.67
CA THR A 44 12.66 -4.79 14.42
C THR A 44 11.79 -3.54 14.45
N LYS A 45 11.03 -3.26 15.53
CA LYS A 45 10.12 -2.10 15.59
C LYS A 45 10.01 -1.61 17.02
N GLU A 46 10.55 -0.43 17.28
CA GLU A 46 10.27 0.27 18.52
C GLU A 46 8.89 0.93 18.40
N SER A 47 7.97 0.63 19.30
CA SER A 47 6.67 1.29 19.40
C SER A 47 6.47 1.87 20.79
N PHE A 48 5.99 3.12 20.86
CA PHE A 48 5.77 3.85 22.09
C PHE A 48 4.30 4.24 22.21
N ARG A 49 3.68 3.98 23.37
CA ARG A 49 2.30 4.36 23.63
C ARG A 49 2.27 5.59 24.53
N LEU A 50 1.52 6.60 24.12
CA LEU A 50 1.33 7.85 24.82
C LEU A 50 -0.15 8.06 25.14
N LYS A 51 -0.43 8.58 26.33
CA LYS A 51 -1.76 9.04 26.70
C LYS A 51 -1.70 10.53 27.00
N LEU A 52 -2.34 11.35 26.15
CA LEU A 52 -2.37 12.80 26.32
C LEU A 52 -3.59 13.21 27.14
N LYS A 53 -3.40 14.16 28.08
CA LYS A 53 -4.53 14.79 28.79
C LYS A 53 -5.38 15.57 27.77
N GLY A 54 -6.68 15.33 27.76
CA GLY A 54 -7.61 16.00 26.84
C GLY A 54 -7.89 15.26 25.52
N LEU A 55 -7.17 14.18 25.20
CA LEU A 55 -7.50 13.28 24.11
C LEU A 55 -8.23 12.03 24.63
N ALA A 56 -9.34 11.70 23.97
CA ALA A 56 -10.13 10.51 24.33
C ALA A 56 -9.35 9.22 24.07
N ARG A 57 -8.44 9.24 23.10
CA ARG A 57 -7.66 8.08 22.67
C ARG A 57 -6.18 8.23 22.97
N GLY A 58 -5.48 7.11 23.14
CA GLY A 58 -4.03 7.07 23.21
C GLY A 58 -3.40 7.25 21.82
N ILE A 59 -2.10 7.52 21.81
CA ILE A 59 -1.31 7.61 20.59
C ILE A 59 -0.25 6.52 20.63
N ARG A 60 -0.13 5.76 19.54
CA ARG A 60 0.95 4.79 19.37
C ARG A 60 1.92 5.28 18.33
N ILE A 61 3.13 5.66 18.73
CA ILE A 61 4.20 6.06 17.85
C ILE A 61 5.00 4.83 17.43
N ILE A 62 5.20 4.64 16.13
CA ILE A 62 5.98 3.53 15.56
C ILE A 62 7.21 4.12 14.86
N ASP A 63 8.41 3.75 15.31
CA ASP A 63 9.66 4.04 14.60
C ASP A 63 9.85 3.03 13.46
N THR A 64 10.21 3.51 12.28
CA THR A 64 10.46 2.65 11.12
C THR A 64 11.94 2.67 10.74
N PRO A 65 12.47 1.58 10.18
CA PRO A 65 13.80 1.61 9.55
C PRO A 65 13.86 2.71 8.48
N GLY A 66 15.05 3.31 8.30
CA GLY A 66 15.26 4.36 7.28
C GLY A 66 14.78 3.93 5.88
N ILE A 67 14.05 4.82 5.22
CA ILE A 67 13.60 4.63 3.84
C ILE A 67 14.70 5.16 2.91
N LEU A 68 14.89 4.53 1.72
CA LEU A 68 15.84 4.98 0.69
C LEU A 68 17.33 4.73 0.99
N GLU A 69 17.65 3.68 1.71
CA GLU A 69 19.02 3.18 1.71
C GLU A 69 19.25 2.33 0.45
N ALA A 70 20.43 2.50 -0.19
CA ALA A 70 20.75 1.82 -1.43
C ALA A 70 20.93 0.30 -1.25
N GLY A 71 20.52 -0.50 -2.25
CA GLY A 71 20.77 -1.94 -2.31
C GLY A 71 19.56 -2.85 -2.09
N LYS A 72 19.80 -4.16 -1.99
CA LYS A 72 18.73 -5.18 -1.79
C LYS A 72 18.01 -4.99 -0.45
N GLU A 73 18.74 -4.69 0.60
CA GLU A 73 18.18 -4.40 1.94
C GLU A 73 17.31 -3.14 1.95
N GLY A 74 17.63 -2.11 1.15
CA GLY A 74 16.82 -0.92 1.02
C GLY A 74 15.42 -1.21 0.47
N ARG A 75 15.30 -2.13 -0.51
CA ARG A 75 14.00 -2.55 -1.08
C ARG A 75 13.13 -3.32 -0.09
N GLU A 76 13.72 -4.12 0.77
CA GLU A 76 12.97 -4.83 1.82
C GLU A 76 12.51 -3.88 2.92
N ARG A 77 13.36 -2.91 3.28
CA ARG A 77 13.00 -1.82 4.22
C ARG A 77 11.90 -0.94 3.67
N GLU A 78 11.94 -0.58 2.38
CA GLU A 78 10.87 0.17 1.71
C GLU A 78 9.54 -0.59 1.74
N LYS A 79 9.53 -1.89 1.43
CA LYS A 79 8.33 -2.73 1.54
C LYS A 79 7.79 -2.78 2.96
N SER A 80 8.67 -2.93 3.95
CA SER A 80 8.29 -2.94 5.36
C SER A 80 7.71 -1.58 5.78
N ALA A 81 8.30 -0.48 5.33
CA ALA A 81 7.80 0.87 5.57
C ALA A 81 6.41 1.09 4.96
N LEU A 82 6.17 0.64 3.72
CA LEU A 82 4.86 0.73 3.07
C LEU A 82 3.78 -0.09 3.82
N ILE A 83 4.13 -1.24 4.39
CA ILE A 83 3.21 -2.03 5.22
C ILE A 83 2.83 -1.24 6.48
N GLN A 84 3.79 -0.55 7.11
CA GLN A 84 3.50 0.30 8.28
C GLN A 84 2.69 1.54 7.87
N ALA A 85 3.02 2.18 6.74
CA ALA A 85 2.27 3.31 6.22
C ALA A 85 0.78 3.00 6.00
N ARG A 86 0.48 1.80 5.51
CA ARG A 86 -0.92 1.34 5.34
C ARG A 86 -1.68 1.21 6.66
N LYS A 87 -0.98 0.99 7.77
CA LYS A 87 -1.57 0.88 9.12
C LYS A 87 -1.62 2.21 9.86
N ALA A 88 -0.87 3.20 9.40
CA ALA A 88 -0.81 4.52 10.02
C ALA A 88 -2.14 5.27 9.88
N ASP A 89 -2.52 6.00 10.90
CA ASP A 89 -3.57 7.01 10.84
C ASP A 89 -2.95 8.36 10.47
N LEU A 90 -1.72 8.62 10.94
CA LEU A 90 -0.93 9.82 10.64
C LEU A 90 0.52 9.43 10.35
N MET A 91 1.11 10.04 9.33
CA MET A 91 2.51 9.81 8.94
C MET A 91 3.38 11.04 9.19
N LEU A 92 4.53 10.86 9.82
CA LEU A 92 5.59 11.86 9.94
C LEU A 92 6.78 11.44 9.07
N VAL A 93 7.20 12.28 8.15
CA VAL A 93 8.39 12.04 7.32
C VAL A 93 9.49 13.01 7.75
N VAL A 94 10.53 12.48 8.38
CA VAL A 94 11.65 13.27 8.90
C VAL A 94 12.75 13.36 7.84
N ILE A 95 13.11 14.57 7.49
CA ILE A 95 14.16 14.91 6.52
C ILE A 95 15.20 15.83 7.17
N GLU A 96 16.40 15.88 6.59
CA GLU A 96 17.50 16.71 7.11
C GLU A 96 17.79 17.92 6.23
N GLY A 97 17.35 17.93 4.97
CA GLY A 97 17.69 19.00 4.03
C GLY A 97 16.82 18.95 2.78
N ASP A 98 17.36 19.43 1.67
CA ASP A 98 16.66 19.39 0.38
C ASP A 98 16.41 17.93 -0.07
N LEU A 99 15.26 17.71 -0.67
CA LEU A 99 14.84 16.41 -1.15
C LEU A 99 15.44 16.10 -2.53
N ARG A 100 16.07 14.95 -2.65
CA ARG A 100 16.45 14.40 -3.95
C ARG A 100 15.18 13.91 -4.70
N SER A 101 15.26 13.82 -6.03
CA SER A 101 14.12 13.36 -6.84
C SER A 101 13.57 11.99 -6.41
N ALA A 102 14.44 11.06 -6.02
CA ALA A 102 14.02 9.75 -5.51
C ALA A 102 13.27 9.84 -4.16
N GLU A 103 13.70 10.76 -3.30
CA GLU A 103 13.10 11.01 -1.99
C GLU A 103 11.72 11.66 -2.14
N THR A 104 11.62 12.68 -2.99
CA THR A 104 10.33 13.31 -3.34
C THR A 104 9.35 12.28 -3.90
N LYS A 105 9.81 11.39 -4.80
CA LYS A 105 8.98 10.31 -5.35
C LYS A 105 8.49 9.36 -4.27
N THR A 106 9.32 9.01 -3.29
CA THR A 106 8.93 8.11 -2.19
C THR A 106 7.92 8.79 -1.27
N ILE A 107 8.11 10.07 -0.92
CA ILE A 107 7.16 10.82 -0.10
C ILE A 107 5.83 10.95 -0.84
N ARG A 108 5.84 11.23 -2.15
CA ARG A 108 4.64 11.24 -2.99
C ARG A 108 3.93 9.88 -3.02
N ASN A 109 4.67 8.77 -3.09
CA ASN A 109 4.09 7.44 -3.00
C ASN A 109 3.42 7.15 -1.65
N LEU A 110 3.97 7.69 -0.56
CA LEU A 110 3.35 7.62 0.77
C LEU A 110 2.07 8.47 0.83
N SER A 111 2.10 9.70 0.31
CA SER A 111 0.93 10.57 0.23
C SER A 111 -0.21 9.95 -0.60
N ASN A 112 0.12 9.26 -1.71
CA ASN A 112 -0.85 8.55 -2.56
C ASN A 112 -1.58 7.40 -1.84
N LEU A 113 -1.20 7.05 -0.62
CA LEU A 113 -1.98 6.15 0.23
C LEU A 113 -3.27 6.81 0.75
N GLY A 114 -3.47 8.12 0.50
CA GLY A 114 -4.65 8.87 0.90
C GLY A 114 -4.71 9.16 2.40
N LYS A 115 -3.56 9.27 3.07
CA LYS A 115 -3.46 9.51 4.51
C LYS A 115 -2.76 10.83 4.79
N ARG A 116 -3.09 11.44 5.92
CA ARG A 116 -2.43 12.67 6.39
C ARG A 116 -0.92 12.43 6.56
N LEU A 117 -0.13 13.34 6.04
CA LEU A 117 1.33 13.27 6.07
C LEU A 117 1.93 14.63 6.43
N LEU A 118 2.81 14.65 7.42
CA LEU A 118 3.60 15.82 7.80
C LEU A 118 5.06 15.62 7.39
N ILE A 119 5.68 16.65 6.86
CA ILE A 119 7.12 16.69 6.56
C ILE A 119 7.82 17.46 7.67
N ILE A 120 8.80 16.83 8.31
CA ILE A 120 9.56 17.40 9.41
C ILE A 120 10.99 17.67 8.94
N LEU A 121 11.30 18.95 8.69
CA LEU A 121 12.67 19.39 8.43
C LEU A 121 13.41 19.50 9.76
N ASN A 122 14.20 18.46 10.05
CA ASN A 122 14.93 18.36 11.32
C ASN A 122 16.35 18.89 11.19
N LYS A 123 17.02 19.11 12.34
CA LYS A 123 18.39 19.63 12.46
C LYS A 123 18.55 21.06 11.94
N ILE A 124 17.54 21.90 12.16
CA ILE A 124 17.62 23.31 11.76
C ILE A 124 18.71 24.08 12.52
N ASP A 125 19.09 23.61 13.72
CA ASP A 125 20.19 24.15 14.53
C ASP A 125 21.53 24.13 13.81
N LEU A 126 21.68 23.31 12.77
CA LEU A 126 22.91 23.26 11.95
C LEU A 126 22.95 24.32 10.83
N ARG A 127 21.90 25.13 10.70
CA ARG A 127 21.67 26.05 9.58
C ARG A 127 21.42 27.47 10.07
N GLY A 128 21.77 28.44 9.21
CA GLY A 128 21.38 29.82 9.44
C GLY A 128 19.93 30.09 8.97
N GLU A 129 19.31 31.13 9.52
CA GLU A 129 17.92 31.49 9.19
C GLU A 129 17.61 31.64 7.69
N ASN A 130 18.58 32.18 6.92
CA ASN A 130 18.40 32.36 5.48
C ASN A 130 18.37 31.01 4.73
N GLU A 131 19.18 30.05 5.16
CA GLU A 131 19.20 28.70 4.59
C GLU A 131 17.91 27.95 4.94
N GLU A 132 17.45 28.08 6.16
CA GLU A 132 16.17 27.51 6.59
C GLU A 132 15.00 28.03 5.75
N LYS A 133 14.87 29.35 5.59
CA LYS A 133 13.83 29.97 4.78
C LYS A 133 13.88 29.50 3.32
N ARG A 134 15.10 29.40 2.75
CA ARG A 134 15.30 28.88 1.40
C ARG A 134 14.87 27.41 1.26
N LEU A 135 15.26 26.56 2.21
CA LEU A 135 14.87 25.15 2.21
C LEU A 135 13.36 24.98 2.35
N LEU A 136 12.72 25.72 3.24
CA LEU A 136 11.26 25.71 3.38
C LEU A 136 10.58 26.12 2.08
N HIS A 137 11.05 27.16 1.40
CA HIS A 137 10.49 27.60 0.12
C HIS A 137 10.63 26.49 -0.94
N VAL A 138 11.79 25.83 -1.03
CA VAL A 138 12.02 24.72 -1.96
C VAL A 138 11.13 23.52 -1.63
N LEU A 139 11.01 23.15 -0.37
CA LEU A 139 10.15 22.05 0.08
C LEU A 139 8.68 22.32 -0.23
N ASN A 140 8.21 23.53 0.10
CA ASN A 140 6.86 23.96 -0.24
C ASN A 140 6.61 23.87 -1.75
N SER A 141 7.50 24.39 -2.58
CA SER A 141 7.38 24.34 -4.04
C SER A 141 7.34 22.91 -4.60
N ARG A 142 8.06 21.97 -3.99
CA ARG A 142 8.12 20.57 -4.44
C ARG A 142 6.98 19.69 -3.93
N CYS A 143 6.37 20.07 -2.83
CA CYS A 143 5.40 19.23 -2.13
C CYS A 143 3.98 19.81 -2.13
N ASN A 144 3.77 21.02 -2.65
CA ASN A 144 2.50 21.76 -2.62
C ASN A 144 1.31 21.02 -3.27
N ASP A 145 1.57 20.04 -4.10
CA ASP A 145 0.53 19.24 -4.78
C ASP A 145 0.05 18.04 -3.95
N PHE A 146 0.71 17.75 -2.81
CA PHE A 146 0.36 16.59 -1.96
C PHE A 146 0.58 16.79 -0.45
N VAL A 147 1.13 17.92 -0.01
CA VAL A 147 1.27 18.29 1.41
C VAL A 147 0.99 19.78 1.58
N ASP A 148 0.15 20.12 2.55
CA ASP A 148 -0.14 21.51 2.87
C ASP A 148 1.06 22.22 3.49
N GLN A 149 1.19 23.51 3.26
CA GLN A 149 2.32 24.30 3.77
C GLN A 149 2.43 24.22 5.29
N GLU A 150 1.32 24.17 6.01
CA GLU A 150 1.25 24.09 7.46
C GLU A 150 1.74 22.71 8.00
N ASP A 151 1.81 21.71 7.14
CA ASP A 151 2.27 20.35 7.46
C ASP A 151 3.76 20.15 7.16
N ILE A 152 4.47 21.22 6.76
CA ILE A 152 5.93 21.25 6.63
C ILE A 152 6.50 22.02 7.81
N ILE A 153 7.14 21.31 8.75
CA ILE A 153 7.51 21.85 10.06
C ILE A 153 9.01 21.72 10.31
N CYS A 154 9.62 22.81 10.73
CA CYS A 154 11.02 22.86 11.15
C CYS A 154 11.18 22.39 12.60
N THR A 155 12.23 21.60 12.87
CA THR A 155 12.57 21.11 14.22
C THR A 155 14.07 20.99 14.43
N SER A 156 14.49 21.06 15.69
CA SER A 156 15.80 20.62 16.16
C SER A 156 15.60 19.63 17.31
N ALA A 157 15.53 18.35 16.95
CA ALA A 157 15.18 17.29 17.91
C ALA A 157 16.32 16.92 18.86
N SER A 158 17.56 17.19 18.48
CA SER A 158 18.76 16.95 19.27
C SER A 158 19.81 17.99 18.90
N PRO A 159 19.68 19.23 19.42
CA PRO A 159 20.61 20.30 19.10
C PRO A 159 22.06 19.94 19.46
N GLN A 160 23.00 20.52 18.73
CA GLN A 160 24.42 20.30 19.01
C GLN A 160 24.81 20.87 20.38
N THR A 161 25.74 20.16 21.01
CA THR A 161 26.34 20.62 22.26
C THR A 161 27.19 21.84 22.02
N ILE A 162 26.93 22.92 22.76
CA ILE A 162 27.69 24.18 22.70
C ILE A 162 28.79 24.13 23.74
N ALA A 163 30.05 24.25 23.29
CA ALA A 163 31.20 24.37 24.15
C ALA A 163 31.70 25.82 24.11
N LEU A 164 31.58 26.51 25.23
CA LEU A 164 32.09 27.86 25.40
C LEU A 164 33.37 27.83 26.20
N PRO A 165 34.41 28.65 25.87
CA PRO A 165 35.61 28.74 26.65
C PRO A 165 35.30 29.06 28.12
N GLY A 166 35.85 28.26 29.05
CA GLY A 166 35.69 28.49 30.50
C GLY A 166 34.33 28.06 31.08
N LYS A 167 33.41 27.47 30.28
CA LYS A 167 32.12 26.92 30.73
C LYS A 167 32.02 25.46 30.43
N LYS A 168 31.21 24.73 31.21
CA LYS A 168 30.89 23.35 30.89
C LYS A 168 30.08 23.28 29.60
N PRO A 169 30.39 22.33 28.68
CA PRO A 169 29.59 22.12 27.48
C PRO A 169 28.13 21.85 27.90
N TYR A 170 27.20 22.49 27.21
CA TYR A 170 25.78 22.28 27.43
C TYR A 170 25.03 21.99 26.12
N GLN A 171 24.04 21.14 26.17
CA GLN A 171 23.17 20.84 25.03
C GLN A 171 21.86 21.62 25.23
N PRO A 172 21.48 22.49 24.26
CA PRO A 172 20.18 23.16 24.30
C PRO A 172 19.02 22.20 24.32
N ASP A 173 17.88 22.65 24.82
CA ASP A 173 16.64 21.88 24.77
C ASP A 173 16.16 21.68 23.31
N PRO A 174 15.53 20.53 23.01
CA PRO A 174 14.95 20.29 21.71
C PRO A 174 13.91 21.35 21.31
N GLU A 175 14.02 21.88 20.09
CA GLU A 175 13.06 22.82 19.52
C GLU A 175 12.05 22.06 18.66
N ILE A 176 10.95 21.61 19.29
CA ILE A 176 9.90 20.83 18.67
C ILE A 176 8.49 21.39 18.96
N ASN A 177 8.40 22.60 19.51
CA ASN A 177 7.12 23.18 19.95
C ASN A 177 6.12 23.35 18.80
N ASN A 178 6.58 23.76 17.61
CA ASN A 178 5.71 23.93 16.44
C ASN A 178 5.13 22.58 16.00
N LEU A 179 5.92 21.52 16.03
CA LEU A 179 5.45 20.17 15.74
C LEU A 179 4.42 19.70 16.75
N ILE A 180 4.66 19.93 18.05
CA ILE A 180 3.71 19.55 19.11
C ILE A 180 2.39 20.29 18.93
N ARG A 181 2.42 21.60 18.65
CA ARG A 181 1.21 22.38 18.39
C ARG A 181 0.43 21.82 17.21
N ARG A 182 1.09 21.59 16.07
CA ARG A 182 0.43 21.06 14.87
C ARG A 182 -0.14 19.67 15.11
N LEU A 183 0.61 18.78 15.76
CA LEU A 183 0.11 17.47 16.17
C LEU A 183 -1.11 17.58 17.10
N ALA A 184 -1.07 18.49 18.07
CA ALA A 184 -2.20 18.70 18.97
C ALA A 184 -3.44 19.17 18.22
N THR A 185 -3.33 20.12 17.29
CA THR A 185 -4.41 20.59 16.44
C THR A 185 -5.02 19.46 15.63
N ILE A 186 -4.18 18.73 14.87
CA ILE A 186 -4.64 17.62 14.02
C ILE A 186 -5.31 16.51 14.86
N LEU A 187 -4.72 16.12 15.98
CA LEU A 187 -5.25 15.05 16.81
C LEU A 187 -6.54 15.44 17.55
N HIS A 188 -6.72 16.73 17.85
CA HIS A 188 -7.93 17.24 18.51
C HIS A 188 -9.07 17.45 17.53
N GLU A 189 -8.77 18.01 16.35
CA GLU A 189 -9.78 18.38 15.35
C GLU A 189 -10.13 17.21 14.41
N GLU A 190 -9.13 16.45 13.98
CA GLU A 190 -9.26 15.43 12.92
C GLU A 190 -9.04 13.99 13.43
N GLY A 191 -8.72 13.76 14.70
CA GLY A 191 -8.25 12.46 15.20
C GLY A 191 -9.22 11.30 14.98
N GLU A 192 -10.52 11.50 15.12
CA GLU A 192 -11.54 10.48 14.88
C GLU A 192 -11.72 10.25 13.36
N GLU A 193 -11.64 11.30 12.55
CA GLU A 193 -11.73 11.23 11.09
C GLU A 193 -10.55 10.45 10.49
N LEU A 194 -9.32 10.71 10.96
CA LEU A 194 -8.14 9.97 10.54
C LEU A 194 -8.27 8.45 10.74
N ILE A 195 -8.86 8.03 11.86
CA ILE A 195 -9.12 6.61 12.14
C ILE A 195 -10.19 6.07 11.19
N ALA A 196 -11.29 6.79 11.00
CA ALA A 196 -12.39 6.39 10.13
C ALA A 196 -11.90 6.25 8.69
N ASP A 197 -11.16 7.22 8.17
CA ASP A 197 -10.57 7.20 6.84
C ASP A 197 -9.61 6.03 6.64
N ASN A 198 -8.76 5.77 7.64
CA ASN A 198 -7.86 4.63 7.60
C ASN A 198 -8.62 3.30 7.53
N ILE A 199 -9.68 3.13 8.31
CA ILE A 199 -10.54 1.94 8.27
C ILE A 199 -11.18 1.79 6.89
N LEU A 200 -11.76 2.86 6.34
CA LEU A 200 -12.38 2.84 5.01
C LEU A 200 -11.38 2.47 3.91
N LEU A 201 -10.17 3.05 3.94
CA LEU A 201 -9.09 2.71 3.00
C LEU A 201 -8.66 1.25 3.11
N GLN A 202 -8.53 0.72 4.33
CA GLN A 202 -8.19 -0.68 4.55
C GLN A 202 -9.31 -1.61 4.03
N CYS A 203 -10.57 -1.31 4.31
CA CYS A 203 -11.72 -2.08 3.80
C CYS A 203 -11.77 -2.07 2.27
N SER A 204 -11.56 -0.91 1.63
CA SER A 204 -11.49 -0.79 0.18
C SER A 204 -10.37 -1.63 -0.43
N ASN A 205 -9.20 -1.61 0.17
CA ASN A 205 -8.05 -2.39 -0.28
C ASN A 205 -8.27 -3.90 -0.12
N LEU A 206 -8.87 -4.34 1.00
CA LEU A 206 -9.26 -5.74 1.21
C LEU A 206 -10.28 -6.18 0.18
N GLY A 207 -11.27 -5.35 -0.14
CA GLY A 207 -12.26 -5.63 -1.19
C GLY A 207 -11.63 -5.80 -2.57
N LYS A 208 -10.69 -4.93 -2.95
CA LYS A 208 -9.93 -5.02 -4.21
C LYS A 208 -9.09 -6.30 -4.29
N GLU A 209 -8.38 -6.62 -3.21
CA GLU A 209 -7.55 -7.84 -3.15
C GLU A 209 -8.40 -9.11 -3.15
N GLY A 210 -9.51 -9.14 -2.40
CA GLY A 210 -10.49 -10.23 -2.43
C GLY A 210 -11.05 -10.48 -3.84
N LYS A 211 -11.44 -9.40 -4.55
CA LYS A 211 -11.89 -9.49 -5.94
C LYS A 211 -10.80 -10.04 -6.87
N ARG A 212 -9.56 -9.58 -6.71
CA ARG A 212 -8.41 -10.05 -7.48
C ARG A 212 -8.14 -11.54 -7.29
N LEU A 213 -8.16 -12.01 -6.02
CA LEU A 213 -7.98 -13.42 -5.68
C LEU A 213 -9.11 -14.28 -6.24
N LEU A 214 -10.35 -13.82 -6.13
CA LEU A 214 -11.53 -14.50 -6.69
C LEU A 214 -11.43 -14.65 -8.20
N VAL A 215 -11.06 -13.59 -8.92
CA VAL A 215 -10.86 -13.61 -10.39
C VAL A 215 -9.75 -14.60 -10.75
N LYS A 216 -8.63 -14.58 -10.03
CA LYS A 216 -7.52 -15.52 -10.24
C LYS A 216 -7.94 -16.96 -10.02
N GLN A 217 -8.65 -17.24 -8.92
CA GLN A 217 -9.16 -18.60 -8.61
C GLN A 217 -10.15 -19.08 -9.65
N ARG A 218 -11.13 -18.24 -10.05
CA ARG A 218 -12.10 -18.55 -11.10
C ARG A 218 -11.42 -18.86 -12.43
N SER A 219 -10.45 -18.04 -12.83
CA SER A 219 -9.68 -18.26 -14.07
C SER A 219 -8.91 -19.59 -14.04
N GLN A 220 -8.27 -19.92 -12.92
CA GLN A 220 -7.57 -21.21 -12.77
C GLN A 220 -8.53 -22.40 -12.81
N SER A 221 -9.69 -22.29 -12.16
CA SER A 221 -10.72 -23.34 -12.15
C SER A 221 -11.33 -23.51 -13.56
N ALA A 222 -11.60 -22.41 -14.26
CA ALA A 222 -12.09 -22.45 -15.64
C ALA A 222 -11.06 -23.11 -16.58
N LYS A 223 -9.77 -22.79 -16.43
CA LYS A 223 -8.72 -23.44 -17.21
C LYS A 223 -8.67 -24.95 -16.98
N ARG A 224 -8.72 -25.41 -15.71
CA ARG A 224 -8.78 -26.85 -15.38
C ARG A 224 -10.03 -27.52 -15.96
N CYS A 225 -11.16 -26.83 -15.96
CA CYS A 225 -12.39 -27.31 -16.58
C CYS A 225 -12.21 -27.48 -18.09
N ILE A 226 -11.65 -26.50 -18.79
CA ILE A 226 -11.36 -26.58 -20.22
C ILE A 226 -10.40 -27.74 -20.53
N ASP A 227 -9.33 -27.87 -19.79
CA ASP A 227 -8.35 -28.95 -19.96
C ASP A 227 -9.01 -30.33 -19.77
N LYS A 228 -9.82 -30.50 -18.70
CA LYS A 228 -10.58 -31.72 -18.42
C LYS A 228 -11.49 -32.11 -19.60
N TYR A 229 -12.28 -31.16 -20.11
CA TYR A 229 -13.23 -31.44 -21.22
C TYR A 229 -12.52 -31.54 -22.56
N GLY A 230 -11.37 -30.91 -22.74
CA GLY A 230 -10.49 -31.09 -23.91
C GLY A 230 -9.98 -32.52 -24.00
N TRP A 231 -9.51 -33.09 -22.91
CA TRP A 231 -9.10 -34.51 -22.86
C TRP A 231 -10.29 -35.47 -23.09
N LEU A 232 -11.46 -35.19 -22.51
CA LEU A 232 -12.65 -35.98 -22.72
C LEU A 232 -13.08 -35.99 -24.19
N SER A 233 -13.07 -34.81 -24.84
CA SER A 233 -13.42 -34.67 -26.27
C SER A 233 -12.46 -35.42 -27.16
N SER A 234 -11.18 -35.41 -26.87
CA SER A 234 -10.16 -36.14 -27.62
C SER A 234 -10.30 -37.66 -27.48
N GLY A 235 -10.68 -38.14 -26.28
CA GLY A 235 -10.93 -39.57 -26.04
C GLY A 235 -12.18 -40.12 -26.75
N VAL A 236 -13.23 -39.34 -26.87
CA VAL A 236 -14.49 -39.75 -27.58
C VAL A 236 -14.23 -39.87 -29.09
N LEU A 237 -13.45 -39.02 -29.69
CA LEU A 237 -13.08 -39.06 -31.12
C LEU A 237 -12.30 -40.33 -31.54
N ILE A 238 -11.65 -41.01 -30.60
CA ILE A 238 -10.84 -42.21 -30.90
C ILE A 238 -11.70 -43.48 -30.87
N LEU A 239 -12.84 -43.45 -30.19
CA LEU A 239 -13.64 -44.66 -29.90
C LEU A 239 -14.82 -44.92 -30.84
N THR A 240 -15.25 -43.95 -31.67
CA THR A 240 -16.43 -44.05 -32.52
C THR A 240 -16.15 -43.60 -33.96
N PRO A 241 -16.22 -44.52 -34.95
CA PRO A 241 -15.93 -44.17 -36.36
C PRO A 241 -17.16 -43.62 -37.12
N LEU A 242 -18.21 -43.14 -36.43
CA LEU A 242 -19.47 -42.69 -37.06
C LEU A 242 -19.60 -41.14 -36.97
N PRO A 243 -19.55 -40.39 -38.09
CA PRO A 243 -19.45 -38.92 -38.10
C PRO A 243 -20.62 -38.17 -37.44
N ILE A 244 -21.82 -38.73 -37.40
CA ILE A 244 -23.02 -38.08 -36.85
C ILE A 244 -23.09 -38.23 -35.33
N ILE A 245 -22.67 -39.36 -34.79
CA ILE A 245 -22.66 -39.65 -33.34
C ILE A 245 -21.58 -38.80 -32.67
N ASP A 246 -20.42 -38.61 -33.31
CA ASP A 246 -19.34 -37.77 -32.84
C ASP A 246 -19.75 -36.31 -32.68
N MET A 247 -20.52 -35.74 -33.61
CA MET A 247 -21.01 -34.36 -33.50
C MET A 247 -21.99 -34.19 -32.31
N ILE A 248 -22.86 -35.15 -32.06
CA ILE A 248 -23.82 -35.06 -30.95
C ILE A 248 -23.10 -35.22 -29.60
N ALA A 249 -22.15 -36.15 -29.51
CA ALA A 249 -21.37 -36.39 -28.33
C ALA A 249 -20.46 -35.18 -28.00
N ALA A 250 -19.79 -34.63 -29.00
CA ALA A 250 -18.97 -33.42 -28.85
C ALA A 250 -19.81 -32.22 -28.44
N ALA A 251 -21.02 -32.04 -28.99
CA ALA A 251 -21.91 -30.96 -28.57
C ALA A 251 -22.38 -31.10 -27.11
N ALA A 252 -22.66 -32.33 -26.66
CA ALA A 252 -23.04 -32.58 -25.28
C ALA A 252 -21.91 -32.33 -24.29
N VAL A 253 -20.68 -32.75 -24.61
CA VAL A 253 -19.46 -32.50 -23.79
C VAL A 253 -19.20 -31.02 -23.71
N ASN A 254 -19.25 -30.28 -24.83
CA ASN A 254 -19.06 -28.83 -24.84
C ASN A 254 -20.17 -28.08 -24.10
N ALA A 255 -21.44 -28.52 -24.20
CA ALA A 255 -22.53 -27.92 -23.43
C ALA A 255 -22.30 -28.08 -21.91
N GLN A 256 -21.85 -29.26 -21.47
CA GLN A 256 -21.55 -29.53 -20.07
C GLN A 256 -20.36 -28.70 -19.59
N MET A 257 -19.33 -28.53 -20.41
CA MET A 257 -18.20 -27.61 -20.12
C MET A 257 -18.68 -26.18 -19.92
N VAL A 258 -19.57 -25.68 -20.79
CA VAL A 258 -20.13 -24.33 -20.67
C VAL A 258 -20.90 -24.15 -19.37
N ILE A 259 -21.72 -25.15 -18.96
CA ILE A 259 -22.45 -25.13 -17.68
C ILE A 259 -21.47 -25.09 -16.51
N GLU A 260 -20.42 -25.91 -16.50
CA GLU A 260 -19.46 -26.00 -15.42
C GLU A 260 -18.63 -24.67 -15.33
N ILE A 261 -18.23 -24.09 -16.45
CA ILE A 261 -17.58 -22.78 -16.49
C ILE A 261 -18.51 -21.68 -15.97
N ALA A 262 -19.77 -21.66 -16.40
CA ALA A 262 -20.75 -20.68 -15.92
C ALA A 262 -20.93 -20.76 -14.40
N SER A 263 -21.02 -21.96 -13.85
CA SER A 263 -21.10 -22.21 -12.41
C SER A 263 -19.87 -21.68 -11.65
N ILE A 264 -18.66 -21.84 -12.20
CA ILE A 264 -17.41 -21.28 -11.62
C ILE A 264 -17.51 -19.76 -11.51
N TYR A 265 -18.14 -19.09 -12.46
CA TYR A 265 -18.35 -17.64 -12.46
C TYR A 265 -19.60 -17.20 -11.69
N GLY A 266 -20.38 -18.14 -11.13
CA GLY A 266 -21.61 -17.87 -10.38
C GLY A 266 -22.79 -17.48 -11.28
N VAL A 267 -22.79 -17.94 -12.53
CA VAL A 267 -23.85 -17.71 -13.50
C VAL A 267 -24.63 -19.00 -13.69
N GLU A 268 -25.93 -18.99 -13.43
CA GLU A 268 -26.83 -20.13 -13.71
C GLU A 268 -27.22 -20.13 -15.19
N ILE A 269 -26.86 -21.19 -15.89
CA ILE A 269 -27.21 -21.38 -17.29
C ILE A 269 -28.04 -22.65 -17.42
N THR A 270 -29.19 -22.56 -18.12
CA THR A 270 -29.98 -23.73 -18.44
C THR A 270 -29.30 -24.62 -19.50
N LYS A 271 -29.59 -25.92 -19.49
CA LYS A 271 -29.00 -26.88 -20.46
C LYS A 271 -29.25 -26.48 -21.91
N GLU A 272 -30.44 -25.93 -22.21
CA GLU A 272 -30.83 -25.47 -23.55
C GLU A 272 -29.95 -24.30 -24.01
N ARG A 273 -29.70 -23.31 -23.15
CA ARG A 273 -28.82 -22.17 -23.45
C ARG A 273 -27.37 -22.62 -23.61
N ALA A 274 -26.91 -23.54 -22.76
CA ALA A 274 -25.53 -24.04 -22.87
C ALA A 274 -25.33 -24.82 -24.18
N LYS A 275 -26.30 -25.63 -24.61
CA LYS A 275 -26.30 -26.35 -25.89
C LYS A 275 -26.30 -25.38 -27.06
N SER A 276 -27.12 -24.33 -27.04
CA SER A 276 -27.16 -23.30 -28.08
C SER A 276 -25.82 -22.55 -28.20
N LEU A 277 -25.20 -22.17 -27.09
CA LEU A 277 -23.88 -21.53 -27.08
C LEU A 277 -22.80 -22.45 -27.64
N ALA A 278 -22.75 -23.72 -27.22
CA ALA A 278 -21.78 -24.70 -27.70
C ALA A 278 -21.88 -24.90 -29.22
N LEU A 279 -23.12 -25.02 -29.73
CA LEU A 279 -23.35 -25.13 -31.17
C LEU A 279 -22.96 -23.87 -31.94
N SER A 280 -23.20 -22.69 -31.39
CA SER A 280 -22.81 -21.41 -32.00
C SER A 280 -21.27 -21.26 -32.11
N VAL A 281 -20.55 -21.62 -31.06
CA VAL A 281 -19.06 -21.61 -31.05
C VAL A 281 -18.54 -22.67 -32.03
N GLY A 282 -19.16 -23.87 -32.06
CA GLY A 282 -18.78 -24.92 -33.01
C GLY A 282 -18.94 -24.48 -34.47
N LYS A 283 -20.04 -23.79 -34.81
CA LYS A 283 -20.26 -23.23 -36.14
C LYS A 283 -19.18 -22.18 -36.51
N ILE A 284 -18.84 -21.28 -35.62
CA ILE A 284 -17.81 -20.26 -35.85
C ILE A 284 -16.44 -20.92 -36.11
N LEU A 285 -16.07 -21.91 -35.31
CA LEU A 285 -14.80 -22.63 -35.46
C LEU A 285 -14.77 -23.44 -36.78
N ALA A 286 -15.87 -24.05 -37.18
CA ALA A 286 -15.99 -24.75 -38.44
C ALA A 286 -15.82 -23.79 -39.64
N THR A 287 -16.47 -22.61 -39.58
CA THR A 287 -16.31 -21.60 -40.65
C THR A 287 -14.89 -21.04 -40.72
N MET A 288 -14.24 -20.82 -39.61
CA MET A 288 -12.82 -20.40 -39.53
C MET A 288 -11.87 -21.49 -40.06
N GLY A 289 -12.14 -22.75 -39.76
CA GLY A 289 -11.37 -23.90 -40.28
C GLY A 289 -11.49 -24.07 -41.79
N LEU A 290 -12.69 -23.92 -42.34
CA LEU A 290 -12.94 -23.96 -43.79
C LEU A 290 -12.25 -22.80 -44.54
N VAL A 291 -12.26 -21.60 -43.97
CA VAL A 291 -11.56 -20.45 -44.56
C VAL A 291 -10.04 -20.68 -44.59
N LYS A 292 -9.44 -21.21 -43.53
CA LYS A 292 -8.01 -21.54 -43.52
C LYS A 292 -7.65 -22.68 -44.48
N GLY A 293 -8.47 -23.70 -44.57
CA GLY A 293 -8.29 -24.81 -45.51
C GLY A 293 -8.41 -24.36 -46.98
N GLY A 294 -9.36 -23.48 -47.27
CA GLY A 294 -9.54 -22.89 -48.60
C GLY A 294 -8.36 -22.02 -49.04
N VAL A 295 -7.82 -21.20 -48.14
CA VAL A 295 -6.64 -20.34 -48.45
C VAL A 295 -5.39 -21.20 -48.67
N SER A 296 -5.20 -22.30 -47.93
CA SER A 296 -4.03 -23.16 -48.13
C SER A 296 -4.07 -23.94 -49.45
N LEU A 297 -5.25 -24.26 -49.96
CA LEU A 297 -5.41 -24.90 -51.28
C LEU A 297 -5.18 -23.91 -52.44
N ILE A 298 -5.50 -22.63 -52.28
CA ILE A 298 -5.27 -21.59 -53.31
C ILE A 298 -3.81 -21.16 -53.34
N SER A 299 -3.07 -21.25 -52.21
CA SER A 299 -1.65 -20.88 -52.15
C SER A 299 -0.69 -22.01 -52.65
N SER A 300 -1.20 -23.19 -52.92
CA SER A 300 -0.43 -24.34 -53.44
C SER A 300 -0.65 -24.63 -54.94
N THR A 301 -1.34 -23.73 -55.62
CA THR A 301 -1.44 -23.66 -57.07
C THR A 301 -0.73 -22.41 -57.56
#